data_809cf950fca0d2f9fd2ed2934d3eefc3
#
_entry.id   809cf950fca0d2f9fd2ed2934d3eefc3
#
_cell.length_a   1.000
_cell.length_b   1.000
_cell.length_c   1.000
_cell.angle_alpha   90.00
_cell.angle_beta   90.00
_cell.angle_gamma   90.00
#
_symmetry.space_group_name_H-M   'P 1'
#
loop_
_entity.id
_entity.type
_entity.pdbx_description
1 polymer ?
#
loop_
_entity_poly.entity_id
_entity_poly.type
_entity_poly.pdbx_seq_one_letter_code
_entity_poly.pdbx_strand_id
1 'polypeptide(L)'
;QNGEKISKSKGNGLSVEEWLNYGSPESLSLFMYTQPRRAKRLFFDVIPKTVDEYFTYLGKIAECDDASLLENPAWHIHKGTPMAIKLPVSFNLLLNLAGVCVAEDNEVMWSYVEKYAPGVTPETHPHLDKLIKYAVTFYKDRVRPNKLYRFANTEEKTYLKDLKDALSKLF
;
A
#
# COMPACT_ATOMS: atom_id res chain seq x y z
N GLN A 1 0.90 6.94 -19.44
CA GLN A 1 -0.06 7.80 -18.76
C GLN A 1 -1.23 8.22 -19.67
N ASN A 2 -1.08 8.35 -20.96
CA ASN A 2 -2.07 8.96 -21.86
C ASN A 2 -2.71 7.94 -22.83
N GLY A 3 -2.89 6.68 -22.45
CA GLY A 3 -3.41 5.64 -23.35
C GLY A 3 -2.38 5.11 -24.36
N GLU A 4 -1.12 5.49 -24.21
CA GLU A 4 -0.05 4.96 -25.05
C GLU A 4 0.19 3.46 -24.80
N LYS A 5 0.48 2.74 -25.89
CA LYS A 5 0.84 1.32 -25.84
C LYS A 5 2.12 1.14 -25.03
N ILE A 6 2.08 0.22 -24.06
CA ILE A 6 3.25 -0.19 -23.30
C ILE A 6 4.30 -0.77 -24.24
N SER A 7 5.53 -0.28 -24.16
CA SER A 7 6.65 -0.73 -24.96
C SER A 7 7.89 -0.86 -24.10
N LYS A 8 8.57 -2.01 -24.16
CA LYS A 8 9.86 -2.22 -23.47
C LYS A 8 10.91 -1.20 -23.89
N SER A 9 10.93 -0.82 -25.17
CA SER A 9 11.87 0.18 -25.70
C SER A 9 11.62 1.61 -25.22
N LYS A 10 10.40 1.92 -24.77
CA LYS A 10 10.04 3.24 -24.24
C LYS A 10 10.16 3.32 -22.71
N GLY A 11 10.40 2.19 -22.01
CA GLY A 11 10.49 2.14 -20.55
C GLY A 11 9.20 2.56 -19.83
N ASN A 12 8.05 2.53 -20.50
CA ASN A 12 6.79 3.02 -19.96
C ASN A 12 5.89 1.90 -19.42
N GLY A 13 6.43 0.72 -19.22
CA GLY A 13 5.73 -0.43 -18.65
C GLY A 13 6.19 -0.73 -17.22
N LEU A 14 5.30 -1.23 -16.39
CA LEU A 14 5.63 -1.79 -15.10
C LEU A 14 6.10 -3.24 -15.30
N SER A 15 7.33 -3.56 -14.89
CA SER A 15 7.85 -4.94 -14.94
C SER A 15 7.37 -5.76 -13.74
N VAL A 16 7.53 -7.08 -13.82
CA VAL A 16 7.22 -7.98 -12.68
C VAL A 16 8.12 -7.66 -11.49
N GLU A 17 9.41 -7.41 -11.74
CA GLU A 17 10.37 -7.04 -10.72
C GLU A 17 9.98 -5.74 -10.02
N GLU A 18 9.55 -4.74 -10.78
CA GLU A 18 9.08 -3.48 -10.22
C GLU A 18 7.82 -3.67 -9.39
N TRP A 19 6.87 -4.54 -9.82
CA TRP A 19 5.71 -4.86 -8.99
C TRP A 19 6.13 -5.46 -7.64
N LEU A 20 7.04 -6.43 -7.66
CA LEU A 20 7.48 -7.16 -6.46
C LEU A 20 8.24 -6.28 -5.45
N ASN A 21 8.72 -5.12 -5.86
CA ASN A 21 9.28 -4.13 -4.93
C ASN A 21 8.21 -3.44 -4.07
N TYR A 22 6.94 -3.43 -4.52
CA TYR A 22 5.88 -2.65 -3.88
C TYR A 22 4.63 -3.46 -3.55
N GLY A 23 4.60 -4.73 -3.90
CA GLY A 23 3.46 -5.62 -3.65
C GLY A 23 3.84 -7.09 -3.72
N SER A 24 2.99 -7.95 -3.16
CA SER A 24 3.23 -9.38 -3.12
C SER A 24 3.01 -10.06 -4.48
N PRO A 25 3.63 -11.24 -4.73
CA PRO A 25 3.36 -12.06 -5.92
C PRO A 25 1.88 -12.41 -6.08
N GLU A 26 1.18 -12.62 -4.96
CA GLU A 26 -0.24 -12.98 -4.96
C GLU A 26 -1.10 -11.79 -5.42
N SER A 27 -0.73 -10.57 -5.04
CA SER A 27 -1.42 -9.37 -5.54
C SER A 27 -1.22 -9.18 -7.05
N LEU A 28 -0.03 -9.48 -7.58
CA LEU A 28 0.21 -9.52 -9.03
C LEU A 28 -0.64 -10.61 -9.70
N SER A 29 -0.71 -11.80 -9.09
CA SER A 29 -1.53 -12.91 -9.59
C SER A 29 -3.00 -12.51 -9.64
N LEU A 30 -3.51 -11.80 -8.61
CA LEU A 30 -4.86 -11.24 -8.62
C LEU A 30 -5.06 -10.26 -9.78
N PHE A 31 -4.13 -9.34 -9.96
CA PHE A 31 -4.17 -8.38 -11.07
C PHE A 31 -4.26 -9.09 -12.43
N MET A 32 -3.48 -10.14 -12.62
CA MET A 32 -3.51 -10.91 -13.86
C MET A 32 -4.78 -11.75 -14.00
N TYR A 33 -5.28 -12.34 -12.91
CA TYR A 33 -6.46 -13.18 -12.89
C TYR A 33 -7.74 -12.38 -13.17
N THR A 34 -7.89 -11.20 -12.60
CA THR A 34 -9.08 -10.35 -12.81
C THR A 34 -9.12 -9.82 -14.23
N GLN A 35 -10.22 -10.02 -14.95
CA GLN A 35 -10.46 -9.51 -16.30
C GLN A 35 -9.35 -9.87 -17.34
N PRO A 36 -9.02 -11.14 -17.55
CA PRO A 36 -7.87 -11.55 -18.38
C PRO A 36 -8.00 -11.18 -19.85
N ARG A 37 -9.21 -10.92 -20.34
CA ARG A 37 -9.50 -10.57 -21.75
C ARG A 37 -9.57 -9.07 -22.03
N ARG A 38 -9.39 -8.22 -21.00
CA ARG A 38 -9.43 -6.76 -21.17
C ARG A 38 -8.04 -6.17 -21.10
N ALA A 39 -7.81 -5.17 -21.94
CA ALA A 39 -6.61 -4.35 -21.81
C ALA A 39 -6.64 -3.63 -20.45
N LYS A 40 -5.56 -3.77 -19.67
CA LYS A 40 -5.43 -3.17 -18.34
C LYS A 40 -4.45 -2.01 -18.40
N ARG A 41 -4.79 -0.94 -17.71
CA ARG A 41 -3.82 0.12 -17.42
C ARG A 41 -2.83 -0.41 -16.40
N LEU A 42 -1.56 -0.31 -16.69
CA LEU A 42 -0.49 -0.80 -15.82
C LEU A 42 0.37 0.38 -15.37
N PHE A 43 -0.07 1.03 -14.31
CA PHE A 43 0.63 2.11 -13.62
C PHE A 43 0.93 1.72 -12.18
N PHE A 44 1.81 2.45 -11.53
CA PHE A 44 2.17 2.20 -10.14
C PHE A 44 0.99 2.35 -9.16
N ASP A 45 0.01 3.19 -9.47
CA ASP A 45 -1.21 3.38 -8.68
C ASP A 45 -2.13 2.15 -8.64
N VAL A 46 -1.96 1.23 -9.59
CA VAL A 46 -2.71 -0.04 -9.61
C VAL A 46 -2.23 -0.97 -8.51
N ILE A 47 -0.95 -0.94 -8.14
CA ILE A 47 -0.37 -1.85 -7.15
C ILE A 47 -1.07 -1.71 -5.79
N PRO A 48 -1.15 -0.51 -5.17
CA PRO A 48 -1.81 -0.35 -3.87
C PRO A 48 -3.26 -0.82 -3.87
N LYS A 49 -3.99 -0.48 -4.92
CA LYS A 49 -5.39 -0.90 -5.07
C LYS A 49 -5.52 -2.42 -5.12
N THR A 50 -4.68 -3.08 -5.92
CA THR A 50 -4.74 -4.54 -6.07
C THR A 50 -4.29 -5.26 -4.80
N VAL A 51 -3.34 -4.70 -4.07
CA VAL A 51 -2.94 -5.24 -2.75
C VAL A 51 -4.10 -5.17 -1.76
N ASP A 52 -4.80 -4.04 -1.67
CA ASP A 52 -5.96 -3.90 -0.80
C ASP A 52 -7.12 -4.82 -1.22
N GLU A 53 -7.38 -4.96 -2.53
CA GLU A 53 -8.35 -5.91 -3.06
C GLU A 53 -8.00 -7.36 -2.68
N TYR A 54 -6.73 -7.75 -2.81
CA TYR A 54 -6.25 -9.09 -2.45
C TYR A 54 -6.50 -9.40 -0.97
N PHE A 55 -6.15 -8.50 -0.06
CA PHE A 55 -6.40 -8.70 1.36
C PHE A 55 -7.90 -8.62 1.71
N THR A 56 -8.70 -7.90 0.94
CA THR A 56 -10.16 -7.91 1.07
C THR A 56 -10.72 -9.29 0.75
N TYR A 57 -10.23 -9.95 -0.31
CA TYR A 57 -10.63 -11.32 -0.65
C TYR A 57 -10.16 -12.33 0.40
N LEU A 58 -8.94 -12.20 0.91
CA LEU A 58 -8.43 -13.06 1.99
C LEU A 58 -9.23 -12.91 3.28
N GLY A 59 -9.62 -11.68 3.63
CA GLY A 59 -10.41 -11.42 4.84
C GLY A 59 -11.79 -12.08 4.82
N LYS A 60 -12.36 -12.27 3.62
CA LYS A 60 -13.66 -12.90 3.43
C LYS A 60 -13.64 -14.44 3.45
N ILE A 61 -12.48 -15.06 3.32
CA ILE A 61 -12.35 -16.53 3.23
C ILE A 61 -13.03 -17.24 4.42
N ALA A 62 -12.89 -16.70 5.63
CA ALA A 62 -13.49 -17.30 6.82
C ALA A 62 -15.04 -17.25 6.84
N GLU A 63 -15.63 -16.40 6.02
CA GLU A 63 -17.09 -16.19 5.95
C GLU A 63 -17.71 -16.88 4.74
N CYS A 64 -16.90 -17.51 3.86
CA CYS A 64 -17.35 -18.16 2.64
C CYS A 64 -17.84 -19.60 2.93
N ASP A 65 -18.96 -19.96 2.33
CA ASP A 65 -19.34 -21.36 2.08
C ASP A 65 -18.64 -21.91 0.82
N ASP A 66 -18.85 -23.18 0.50
CA ASP A 66 -18.18 -23.82 -0.63
C ASP A 66 -18.47 -23.13 -1.98
N ALA A 67 -19.68 -22.61 -2.18
CA ALA A 67 -20.05 -21.91 -3.39
C ALA A 67 -19.34 -20.54 -3.47
N SER A 68 -19.38 -19.77 -2.40
CA SER A 68 -18.73 -18.46 -2.30
C SER A 68 -17.20 -18.54 -2.37
N LEU A 69 -16.61 -19.67 -1.90
CA LEU A 69 -15.18 -19.94 -2.05
C LEU A 69 -14.78 -20.04 -3.53
N LEU A 70 -15.58 -20.72 -4.34
CA LEU A 70 -15.32 -20.85 -5.79
C LEU A 70 -15.44 -19.51 -6.54
N GLU A 71 -16.21 -18.56 -6.00
CA GLU A 71 -16.32 -17.22 -6.55
C GLU A 71 -15.19 -16.29 -6.06
N ASN A 72 -14.47 -16.67 -5.00
CA ASN A 72 -13.42 -15.86 -4.42
C ASN A 72 -12.10 -15.99 -5.21
N PRO A 73 -11.56 -14.91 -5.83
CA PRO A 73 -10.33 -14.96 -6.59
C PRO A 73 -9.12 -15.47 -5.79
N ALA A 74 -9.05 -15.23 -4.49
CA ALA A 74 -7.94 -15.71 -3.66
C ALA A 74 -7.85 -17.23 -3.63
N TRP A 75 -9.00 -17.94 -3.65
CA TRP A 75 -9.02 -19.40 -3.73
C TRP A 75 -8.33 -19.91 -5.00
N HIS A 76 -8.60 -19.29 -6.14
CA HIS A 76 -8.01 -19.69 -7.43
C HIS A 76 -6.51 -19.39 -7.48
N ILE A 77 -6.07 -18.26 -6.94
CA ILE A 77 -4.66 -17.86 -6.89
C ILE A 77 -3.86 -18.85 -6.04
N HIS A 78 -4.41 -19.27 -4.90
CA HIS A 78 -3.77 -20.21 -3.98
C HIS A 78 -3.99 -21.68 -4.34
N LYS A 79 -4.78 -21.97 -5.37
CA LYS A 79 -5.17 -23.35 -5.77
C LYS A 79 -5.82 -24.12 -4.62
N GLY A 80 -6.62 -23.48 -3.83
CA GLY A 80 -7.31 -24.01 -2.65
C GLY A 80 -7.64 -22.93 -1.64
N THR A 81 -8.13 -23.33 -0.47
CA THR A 81 -8.53 -22.40 0.59
C THR A 81 -7.30 -21.84 1.32
N PRO A 82 -6.95 -20.56 1.12
CA PRO A 82 -5.88 -19.93 1.86
C PRO A 82 -6.31 -19.62 3.29
N MET A 83 -5.33 -19.31 4.15
CA MET A 83 -5.63 -18.78 5.48
C MET A 83 -6.32 -17.42 5.36
N ALA A 84 -7.42 -17.23 6.08
CA ALA A 84 -8.09 -15.96 6.17
C ALA A 84 -7.19 -14.94 6.90
N ILE A 85 -6.97 -13.79 6.27
CA ILE A 85 -6.13 -12.73 6.83
C ILE A 85 -6.94 -11.43 6.79
N LYS A 86 -7.22 -10.88 7.96
CA LYS A 86 -7.85 -9.57 8.10
C LYS A 86 -6.81 -8.57 8.59
N LEU A 87 -6.54 -7.57 7.77
CA LEU A 87 -5.61 -6.51 8.14
C LEU A 87 -6.32 -5.46 8.99
N PRO A 88 -5.68 -4.93 10.04
CA PRO A 88 -6.22 -3.84 10.85
C PRO A 88 -6.22 -2.49 10.11
N VAL A 89 -5.34 -2.34 9.11
CA VAL A 89 -5.18 -1.13 8.31
C VAL A 89 -4.97 -1.50 6.84
N SER A 90 -5.47 -0.69 5.91
CA SER A 90 -5.28 -0.91 4.47
C SER A 90 -3.89 -0.48 4.00
N PHE A 91 -3.44 -1.03 2.88
CA PHE A 91 -2.16 -0.65 2.28
C PHE A 91 -2.17 0.82 1.81
N ASN A 92 -3.28 1.30 1.28
CA ASN A 92 -3.43 2.71 0.93
C ASN A 92 -3.27 3.63 2.15
N LEU A 93 -3.78 3.24 3.32
CA LEU A 93 -3.57 4.00 4.56
C LEU A 93 -2.09 4.02 4.95
N LEU A 94 -1.38 2.88 4.84
CA LEU A 94 0.06 2.81 5.10
C LEU A 94 0.86 3.71 4.17
N LEU A 95 0.51 3.78 2.87
CA LEU A 95 1.16 4.67 1.91
C LEU A 95 0.96 6.15 2.26
N ASN A 96 -0.27 6.53 2.63
CA ASN A 96 -0.56 7.88 3.08
C ASN A 96 0.24 8.23 4.35
N LEU A 97 0.27 7.31 5.30
CA LEU A 97 1.02 7.47 6.54
C LEU A 97 2.51 7.63 6.26
N ALA A 98 3.11 6.79 5.42
CA ALA A 98 4.51 6.91 5.00
C ALA A 98 4.80 8.29 4.39
N GLY A 99 3.85 8.81 3.61
CA GLY A 99 3.95 10.14 2.99
C GLY A 99 3.89 11.29 3.98
N VAL A 100 3.04 11.18 5.00
CA VAL A 100 2.85 12.22 6.04
C VAL A 100 4.01 12.20 7.05
N CYS A 101 4.41 11.01 7.51
CA CYS A 101 5.47 10.86 8.52
C CYS A 101 6.88 10.97 7.92
N VAL A 102 7.00 11.13 6.58
CA VAL A 102 8.30 11.10 5.88
C VAL A 102 9.08 9.83 6.29
N ALA A 103 8.39 8.69 6.31
CA ALA A 103 8.92 7.45 6.87
C ALA A 103 10.13 6.95 6.10
N GLU A 104 11.31 7.02 6.72
CA GLU A 104 12.55 6.51 6.15
C GLU A 104 12.84 5.06 6.56
N ASP A 105 12.17 4.58 7.59
CA ASP A 105 12.30 3.20 8.08
C ASP A 105 10.97 2.62 8.57
N ASN A 106 10.98 1.33 8.87
CA ASN A 106 9.80 0.60 9.31
C ASN A 106 9.44 0.91 10.77
N GLU A 107 10.39 1.27 11.62
CA GLU A 107 10.18 1.54 13.03
C GLU A 107 9.29 2.76 13.22
N VAL A 108 9.55 3.82 12.45
CA VAL A 108 8.70 5.02 12.41
C VAL A 108 7.27 4.63 12.04
N MET A 109 7.09 3.81 11.01
CA MET A 109 5.76 3.36 10.57
C MET A 109 5.05 2.55 11.66
N TRP A 110 5.76 1.63 12.31
CA TRP A 110 5.19 0.82 13.38
C TRP A 110 4.75 1.66 14.58
N SER A 111 5.52 2.69 14.96
CA SER A 111 5.14 3.60 16.06
C SER A 111 3.80 4.31 15.84
N TYR A 112 3.45 4.57 14.58
CA TYR A 112 2.15 5.13 14.22
C TYR A 112 1.05 4.06 14.13
N VAL A 113 1.37 2.90 13.54
CA VAL A 113 0.40 1.78 13.40
C VAL A 113 -0.06 1.31 14.78
N GLU A 114 0.83 1.20 15.76
CA GLU A 114 0.48 0.82 17.13
C GLU A 114 -0.52 1.79 17.79
N LYS A 115 -0.44 3.08 17.48
CA LYS A 115 -1.41 4.07 17.95
C LYS A 115 -2.81 3.89 17.36
N TYR A 116 -2.90 3.45 16.09
CA TYR A 116 -4.18 3.18 15.41
C TYR A 116 -4.76 1.82 15.75
N ALA A 117 -3.90 0.83 15.97
CA ALA A 117 -4.27 -0.54 16.26
C ALA A 117 -3.45 -1.08 17.45
N PRO A 118 -3.82 -0.73 18.68
CA PRO A 118 -3.09 -1.16 19.87
C PRO A 118 -3.00 -2.69 19.99
N GLY A 119 -1.81 -3.20 20.32
CA GLY A 119 -1.55 -4.63 20.46
C GLY A 119 -1.18 -5.36 19.16
N VAL A 120 -1.08 -4.63 18.04
CA VAL A 120 -0.58 -5.14 16.76
C VAL A 120 0.93 -4.96 16.71
N THR A 121 1.66 -6.07 16.51
CA THR A 121 3.13 -6.06 16.41
C THR A 121 3.62 -6.77 15.15
N PRO A 122 4.89 -6.56 14.73
CA PRO A 122 5.45 -7.29 13.58
C PRO A 122 5.35 -8.81 13.71
N GLU A 123 5.49 -9.34 14.93
CA GLU A 123 5.46 -10.78 15.22
C GLU A 123 4.03 -11.34 15.10
N THR A 124 3.04 -10.61 15.57
CA THR A 124 1.64 -11.02 15.53
C THR A 124 1.01 -10.82 14.14
N HIS A 125 1.54 -9.86 13.37
CA HIS A 125 1.00 -9.48 12.06
C HIS A 125 2.09 -9.43 10.97
N PRO A 126 2.72 -10.55 10.60
CA PRO A 126 3.84 -10.56 9.64
C PRO A 126 3.44 -10.09 8.23
N HIS A 127 2.17 -10.23 7.85
CA HIS A 127 1.68 -9.69 6.58
C HIS A 127 1.63 -8.16 6.59
N LEU A 128 1.25 -7.57 7.73
CA LEU A 128 1.27 -6.11 7.90
C LEU A 128 2.70 -5.56 7.88
N ASP A 129 3.65 -6.28 8.51
CA ASP A 129 5.07 -5.92 8.47
C ASP A 129 5.62 -5.88 7.04
N LYS A 130 5.25 -6.86 6.21
CA LYS A 130 5.60 -6.85 4.78
C LYS A 130 4.98 -5.64 4.05
N LEU A 131 3.73 -5.31 4.34
CA LEU A 131 3.06 -4.15 3.72
C LEU A 131 3.70 -2.83 4.14
N ILE A 132 4.15 -2.70 5.40
CA ILE A 132 4.88 -1.53 5.87
C ILE A 132 6.20 -1.38 5.09
N LYS A 133 6.95 -2.47 4.90
CA LYS A 133 8.17 -2.46 4.08
C LYS A 133 7.91 -2.01 2.65
N TYR A 134 6.86 -2.51 2.02
CA TYR A 134 6.44 -2.07 0.69
C TYR A 134 6.05 -0.58 0.67
N ALA A 135 5.31 -0.12 1.69
CA ALA A 135 4.90 1.29 1.79
C ALA A 135 6.09 2.25 1.92
N VAL A 136 7.06 1.90 2.77
CA VAL A 136 8.30 2.67 2.93
C VAL A 136 9.11 2.69 1.63
N THR A 137 9.27 1.55 0.97
CA THR A 137 9.96 1.46 -0.32
C THR A 137 9.25 2.29 -1.40
N PHE A 138 7.93 2.15 -1.51
CA PHE A 138 7.13 2.94 -2.45
C PHE A 138 7.27 4.45 -2.20
N TYR A 139 7.23 4.86 -0.93
CA TYR A 139 7.43 6.26 -0.56
C TYR A 139 8.81 6.77 -1.00
N LYS A 140 9.88 6.03 -0.68
CA LYS A 140 11.26 6.42 -1.03
C LYS A 140 11.46 6.56 -2.53
N ASP A 141 10.95 5.61 -3.29
CA ASP A 141 11.24 5.50 -4.72
C ASP A 141 10.30 6.33 -5.60
N ARG A 142 9.05 6.49 -5.18
CA ARG A 142 8.00 7.07 -6.04
C ARG A 142 7.39 8.37 -5.52
N VAL A 143 7.28 8.53 -4.22
CA VAL A 143 6.64 9.72 -3.63
C VAL A 143 7.67 10.79 -3.33
N ARG A 144 8.71 10.44 -2.57
CA ARG A 144 9.74 11.38 -2.12
C ARG A 144 10.43 12.15 -3.25
N PRO A 145 10.87 11.51 -4.37
CA PRO A 145 11.54 12.22 -5.46
C PRO A 145 10.63 13.21 -6.19
N ASN A 146 9.31 12.99 -6.13
CA ASN A 146 8.32 13.84 -6.79
C ASN A 146 7.69 14.89 -5.87
N LYS A 147 8.08 14.94 -4.58
CA LYS A 147 7.62 15.99 -3.67
C LYS A 147 8.26 17.33 -4.03
N LEU A 148 7.43 18.30 -4.34
CA LEU A 148 7.85 19.68 -4.55
C LEU A 148 7.71 20.43 -3.22
N TYR A 149 8.83 20.84 -2.66
CA TYR A 149 8.87 21.68 -1.48
C TYR A 149 9.00 23.13 -1.88
N ARG A 150 8.23 24.00 -1.26
CA ARG A 150 8.37 25.44 -1.34
C ARG A 150 8.65 26.04 0.03
N PHE A 151 9.30 27.16 0.05
CA PHE A 151 9.45 27.92 1.30
C PHE A 151 8.11 28.53 1.70
N ALA A 152 7.82 28.49 3.00
CA ALA A 152 6.66 29.18 3.56
C ALA A 152 6.79 30.68 3.38
N ASN A 153 5.68 31.35 3.00
CA ASN A 153 5.61 32.80 2.96
C ASN A 153 5.59 33.39 4.38
N THR A 154 5.57 34.72 4.51
CA THR A 154 5.68 35.39 5.80
C THR A 154 4.49 35.07 6.73
N GLU A 155 3.28 35.03 6.20
CA GLU A 155 2.07 34.65 6.95
C GLU A 155 2.13 33.20 7.43
N GLU A 156 2.46 32.28 6.52
CA GLU A 156 2.58 30.86 6.85
C GLU A 156 3.66 30.59 7.89
N LYS A 157 4.77 31.33 7.86
CA LYS A 157 5.82 31.24 8.90
C LYS A 157 5.28 31.61 10.29
N THR A 158 4.43 32.65 10.35
CA THR A 158 3.78 33.04 11.59
C THR A 158 2.87 31.94 12.13
N TYR A 159 1.98 31.38 11.29
CA TYR A 159 1.11 30.26 11.67
C TYR A 159 1.89 29.01 12.07
N LEU A 160 2.98 28.68 11.37
CA LEU A 160 3.83 27.54 11.72
C LEU A 160 4.53 27.75 13.07
N LYS A 161 4.93 28.99 13.39
CA LYS A 161 5.52 29.33 14.68
C LYS A 161 4.49 29.20 15.81
N ASP A 162 3.29 29.76 15.61
CA ASP A 162 2.20 29.68 16.60
C ASP A 162 1.80 28.21 16.84
N LEU A 163 1.71 27.40 15.79
CA LEU A 163 1.45 25.96 15.88
C LEU A 163 2.57 25.25 16.68
N LYS A 164 3.82 25.54 16.38
CA LYS A 164 4.96 24.97 17.11
C LYS A 164 4.89 25.33 18.59
N ASP A 165 4.62 26.60 18.91
CA ASP A 165 4.54 27.07 20.29
C ASP A 165 3.35 26.45 21.04
N ALA A 166 2.22 26.23 20.34
CA ALA A 166 1.07 25.52 20.90
C ALA A 166 1.37 24.04 21.18
N LEU A 167 1.99 23.35 20.25
CA LEU A 167 2.38 21.94 20.43
C LEU A 167 3.40 21.76 21.55
N SER A 168 4.40 22.65 21.66
CA SER A 168 5.41 22.61 22.74
C SER A 168 4.85 22.84 24.14
N LYS A 169 3.60 23.32 24.26
CA LYS A 169 2.90 23.45 25.55
C LYS A 169 2.07 22.23 25.92
N LEU A 170 1.82 21.35 24.94
CA LEU A 170 1.02 20.13 25.11
C LEU A 170 1.89 18.89 25.41
N PHE A 171 3.18 18.99 25.15
CA PHE A 171 4.21 17.95 25.37
C PHE A 171 5.35 18.53 26.22
#